data_6bb36b533d3c7efbb50c30d4be4cf9e7
#
_entry.id   6bb36b533d3c7efbb50c30d4be4cf9e7
#
_cell.length_a   1.000
_cell.length_b   1.000
_cell.length_c   1.000
_cell.angle_alpha   90.00
_cell.angle_beta   90.00
_cell.angle_gamma   90.00
#
_symmetry.space_group_name_H-M   'P 1'
#
loop_
_entity.id
_entity.type
_entity.pdbx_description
1 polymer ?
#
loop_
_entity_poly.entity_id
_entity_poly.type
_entity_poly.pdbx_seq_one_letter_code
_entity_poly.pdbx_strand_id
1 'polypeptide(L)'
;MLGLVLLSTVALGASVTPALAEPISLTLLGVNALLGTSLTASTVIVGTLTVGQAIGTALVVGASLLASAFNRPGKARGAIDPSAARSTFETSQSGEIRCVGRVRIGGVKLFGNTALLDRWRLIGHCRGPISGVEEHYLGGKEVIVETDGRVSTPPYRNEAGSYVYIYNKPGFDSEISWPGLIAAFPQQWTAAHRVRGIAQSAIRYVSPGLGNTIAQEKFQQLYQSGPPEYERVQRGELIYDPRTGSSAWSDNGVLVVLHILLGFPEFELADFDVGFIGDEADKADEAVPTRLGLEPRSRAWGLWDDAETNRGDLLGQVLLSTGCELVARPGDLMG
;
A
#
# COMPACT_ATOMS: atom_id res chain seq x y z
N MET A 1 18.70 13.48 23.38
CA MET A 1 19.26 13.73 24.73
C MET A 1 19.70 15.16 24.95
N LEU A 2 20.31 15.83 23.97
CA LEU A 2 20.72 17.24 24.14
C LEU A 2 19.58 18.25 24.41
N GLY A 3 18.41 18.02 23.83
CA GLY A 3 17.26 18.93 24.01
C GLY A 3 16.59 18.88 25.39
N LEU A 4 16.66 17.75 26.07
CA LEU A 4 16.05 17.57 27.40
C LEU A 4 16.93 18.18 28.51
N VAL A 5 18.25 18.16 28.32
CA VAL A 5 19.22 18.74 29.28
C VAL A 5 19.18 20.28 29.27
N LEU A 6 18.91 20.89 28.09
CA LEU A 6 18.79 22.35 27.94
C LEU A 6 17.51 22.91 28.60
N LEU A 7 16.42 22.15 28.64
CA LEU A 7 15.17 22.56 29.29
C LEU A 7 15.24 22.49 30.82
N SER A 8 16.02 21.59 31.39
CA SER A 8 16.14 21.43 32.84
C SER A 8 17.08 22.47 33.49
N THR A 9 18.06 23.02 32.77
CA THR A 9 18.99 24.03 33.26
C THR A 9 18.42 25.46 33.23
N VAL A 10 17.43 25.72 32.35
CA VAL A 10 16.81 27.07 32.27
C VAL A 10 15.82 27.32 33.41
N ALA A 11 15.31 26.28 34.05
CA ALA A 11 14.37 26.42 35.18
C ALA A 11 14.99 26.85 36.51
N LEU A 12 16.32 26.88 36.64
CA LEU A 12 17.01 27.04 37.92
C LEU A 12 17.69 28.40 38.14
N GLY A 13 17.60 29.38 37.20
CA GLY A 13 18.44 30.55 37.33
C GLY A 13 17.88 31.94 36.98
N ALA A 14 16.62 32.10 36.62
CA ALA A 14 16.12 33.39 36.20
C ALA A 14 14.81 33.77 36.90
N SER A 15 14.92 34.73 37.81
CA SER A 15 13.77 35.52 38.26
C SER A 15 13.29 36.45 37.15
N VAL A 16 12.70 35.91 36.12
CA VAL A 16 12.02 36.65 35.06
C VAL A 16 10.55 36.22 35.10
N THR A 17 9.68 37.19 35.28
CA THR A 17 8.23 37.01 35.25
C THR A 17 7.81 36.20 34.03
N PRO A 18 7.12 35.07 34.20
CA PRO A 18 6.96 34.06 33.12
C PRO A 18 5.94 34.43 32.01
N ALA A 19 5.49 35.68 31.96
CA ALA A 19 4.34 36.05 31.15
C ALA A 19 4.66 36.56 29.72
N LEU A 20 5.96 36.78 29.36
CA LEU A 20 6.28 37.50 28.10
C LEU A 20 7.48 36.98 27.31
N ALA A 21 8.04 35.83 27.62
CA ALA A 21 9.17 35.33 26.84
C ALA A 21 8.70 34.33 25.78
N GLU A 22 8.82 34.70 24.49
CA GLU A 22 8.60 33.79 23.37
C GLU A 22 9.60 32.61 23.42
N PRO A 23 9.21 31.41 22.94
CA PRO A 23 10.06 30.21 22.96
C PRO A 23 11.45 30.40 22.35
N ILE A 24 11.55 31.23 21.32
CA ILE A 24 12.82 31.55 20.64
C ILE A 24 13.74 32.36 21.57
N SER A 25 13.20 33.30 22.32
CA SER A 25 13.97 34.16 23.27
C SER A 25 14.53 33.36 24.44
N LEU A 26 13.77 32.41 24.98
CA LEU A 26 14.22 31.50 26.04
C LEU A 26 15.33 30.56 25.58
N THR A 27 15.20 30.01 24.36
CA THR A 27 16.21 29.11 23.77
C THR A 27 17.50 29.87 23.46
N LEU A 28 17.39 31.11 22.99
CA LEU A 28 18.55 31.98 22.71
C LEU A 28 19.28 32.37 23.97
N LEU A 29 18.56 32.66 25.08
CA LEU A 29 19.15 32.93 26.38
C LEU A 29 19.97 31.73 26.89
N GLY A 30 19.46 30.52 26.77
CA GLY A 30 20.15 29.29 27.12
C GLY A 30 21.39 29.04 26.27
N VAL A 31 21.32 29.25 24.97
CA VAL A 31 22.47 29.12 24.06
C VAL A 31 23.55 30.16 24.34
N ASN A 32 23.15 31.42 24.59
CA ASN A 32 24.10 32.49 24.92
C ASN A 32 24.78 32.23 26.25
N ALA A 33 24.07 31.72 27.26
CA ALA A 33 24.64 31.36 28.55
C ALA A 33 25.64 30.20 28.46
N LEU A 34 25.35 29.22 27.60
CA LEU A 34 26.20 28.05 27.41
C LEU A 34 27.47 28.35 26.61
N LEU A 35 27.38 29.22 25.60
CA LEU A 35 28.47 29.54 24.68
C LEU A 35 29.22 30.85 25.05
N GLY A 36 28.76 31.59 26.04
CA GLY A 36 29.33 32.88 26.43
C GLY A 36 29.18 33.93 25.32
N THR A 37 28.13 33.86 24.51
CA THR A 37 27.87 34.75 23.38
C THR A 37 26.75 35.75 23.70
N SER A 38 26.60 36.79 22.89
CA SER A 38 25.51 37.77 22.96
C SER A 38 24.67 37.78 21.68
N LEU A 39 24.37 36.61 21.14
CA LEU A 39 23.57 36.49 19.92
C LEU A 39 22.14 36.96 20.18
N THR A 40 21.53 37.60 19.19
CA THR A 40 20.13 38.02 19.19
C THR A 40 19.36 37.28 18.07
N ALA A 41 18.03 37.26 18.16
CA ALA A 41 17.19 36.63 17.14
C ALA A 41 17.39 37.20 15.72
N SER A 42 17.85 38.48 15.67
CA SER A 42 18.14 39.18 14.40
C SER A 42 19.57 39.00 13.89
N THR A 43 20.45 38.31 14.66
CA THR A 43 21.83 38.07 14.20
C THR A 43 21.84 37.20 12.95
N VAL A 44 22.42 37.71 11.86
CA VAL A 44 22.50 36.98 10.59
C VAL A 44 23.68 36.02 10.66
N ILE A 45 23.42 34.73 10.34
CA ILE A 45 24.44 33.67 10.33
C ILE A 45 25.04 33.50 8.93
N VAL A 46 24.20 33.36 7.89
CA VAL A 46 24.63 33.21 6.51
C VAL A 46 23.59 33.86 5.59
N GLY A 47 23.99 34.81 4.78
CA GLY A 47 23.12 35.50 3.82
C GLY A 47 21.94 36.19 4.48
N THR A 48 20.71 35.75 4.22
CA THR A 48 19.48 36.30 4.82
C THR A 48 18.98 35.50 6.01
N LEU A 49 19.67 34.44 6.43
CA LEU A 49 19.23 33.54 7.51
C LEU A 49 19.63 34.14 8.87
N THR A 50 18.66 34.37 9.75
CA THR A 50 18.88 34.88 11.10
C THR A 50 18.95 33.75 12.14
N VAL A 51 19.54 34.02 13.31
CA VAL A 51 19.58 33.09 14.45
C VAL A 51 18.18 32.68 14.87
N GLY A 52 17.24 33.61 14.88
CA GLY A 52 15.83 33.29 15.21
C GLY A 52 15.18 32.34 14.24
N GLN A 53 15.43 32.49 12.94
CA GLN A 53 14.92 31.56 11.91
C GLN A 53 15.55 30.18 12.03
N ALA A 54 16.85 30.09 12.25
CA ALA A 54 17.54 28.81 12.43
C ALA A 54 17.04 28.04 13.66
N ILE A 55 16.86 28.73 14.80
CA ILE A 55 16.29 28.12 16.02
C ILE A 55 14.84 27.74 15.83
N GLY A 56 14.02 28.59 15.19
CA GLY A 56 12.63 28.31 14.91
C GLY A 56 12.47 27.06 14.04
N THR A 57 13.27 26.93 12.97
CA THR A 57 13.27 25.76 12.09
C THR A 57 13.72 24.49 12.84
N ALA A 58 14.76 24.59 13.67
CA ALA A 58 15.24 23.45 14.46
C ALA A 58 14.20 22.98 15.49
N LEU A 59 13.46 23.89 16.11
CA LEU A 59 12.39 23.56 17.07
C LEU A 59 11.21 22.84 16.37
N VAL A 60 10.79 23.31 15.19
CA VAL A 60 9.70 22.69 14.42
C VAL A 60 10.10 21.29 13.92
N VAL A 61 11.31 21.15 13.39
CA VAL A 61 11.83 19.85 12.93
C VAL A 61 12.04 18.91 14.11
N GLY A 62 12.58 19.40 15.22
CA GLY A 62 12.76 18.61 16.43
C GLY A 62 11.43 18.10 17.02
N ALA A 63 10.41 18.94 17.07
CA ALA A 63 9.07 18.57 17.54
C ALA A 63 8.41 17.53 16.65
N SER A 64 8.55 17.66 15.32
CA SER A 64 7.99 16.69 14.37
C SER A 64 8.70 15.33 14.41
N LEU A 65 10.03 15.32 14.63
CA LEU A 65 10.79 14.08 14.80
C LEU A 65 10.45 13.38 16.13
N LEU A 66 10.25 14.13 17.21
CA LEU A 66 9.80 13.58 18.49
C LEU A 66 8.38 13.01 18.36
N ALA A 67 7.45 13.73 17.76
CA ALA A 67 6.09 13.24 17.53
C ALA A 67 6.07 11.96 16.69
N SER A 68 6.93 11.86 15.68
CA SER A 68 7.05 10.63 14.86
C SER A 68 7.72 9.48 15.62
N ALA A 69 8.60 9.77 16.59
CA ALA A 69 9.23 8.73 17.41
C ALA A 69 8.27 8.16 18.47
N PHE A 70 7.37 8.99 19.02
CA PHE A 70 6.35 8.53 19.97
C PHE A 70 5.18 7.83 19.31
N ASN A 71 4.91 8.11 18.03
CA ASN A 71 3.85 7.44 17.24
C ASN A 71 4.32 6.19 16.47
N ARG A 72 5.49 5.63 16.78
CA ARG A 72 5.87 4.32 16.24
C ARG A 72 5.17 3.24 17.06
N PRO A 73 4.15 2.54 16.49
CA PRO A 73 3.65 1.34 17.12
C PRO A 73 4.81 0.35 17.24
N GLY A 74 5.01 -0.20 18.41
CA GLY A 74 6.00 -1.26 18.61
C GLY A 74 5.71 -2.40 17.64
N LYS A 75 6.72 -2.84 16.89
CA LYS A 75 6.62 -4.01 16.02
C LYS A 75 6.28 -5.22 16.90
N ALA A 76 5.02 -5.60 16.94
CA ALA A 76 4.62 -6.92 17.39
C ALA A 76 5.15 -7.93 16.35
N ARG A 77 6.18 -8.68 16.70
CA ARG A 77 6.60 -9.84 15.94
C ARG A 77 5.51 -10.90 16.06
N GLY A 78 4.88 -11.29 14.96
CA GLY A 78 4.18 -12.56 14.88
C GLY A 78 2.72 -12.61 14.49
N ALA A 79 2.09 -11.51 14.06
CA ALA A 79 0.82 -11.58 13.35
C ALA A 79 0.93 -10.71 12.09
N ILE A 80 0.63 -11.30 10.93
CA ILE A 80 0.40 -10.50 9.72
C ILE A 80 -0.83 -9.68 10.02
N ASP A 81 -0.64 -8.38 10.30
CA ASP A 81 -1.76 -7.47 10.49
C ASP A 81 -2.47 -7.31 9.12
N PRO A 82 -3.71 -7.80 8.97
CA PRO A 82 -4.45 -7.66 7.72
C PRO A 82 -4.60 -6.20 7.28
N SER A 83 -4.45 -5.24 8.22
CA SER A 83 -4.44 -3.81 7.91
C SER A 83 -3.14 -3.37 7.23
N ALA A 84 -2.02 -4.04 7.50
CA ALA A 84 -0.74 -3.76 6.85
C ALA A 84 -0.77 -4.08 5.34
N ALA A 85 -1.52 -5.10 4.93
CA ALA A 85 -1.71 -5.45 3.53
C ALA A 85 -2.60 -4.45 2.76
N ARG A 86 -3.30 -3.56 3.46
CA ARG A 86 -4.23 -2.59 2.87
C ARG A 86 -3.56 -1.28 2.47
N SER A 87 -2.47 -0.90 3.11
CA SER A 87 -1.79 0.36 2.81
C SER A 87 -0.75 0.22 1.69
N THR A 88 -0.43 1.34 1.05
CA THR A 88 0.66 1.40 0.06
C THR A 88 1.98 1.64 0.78
N PHE A 89 2.94 0.73 0.64
CA PHE A 89 4.24 0.84 1.29
C PHE A 89 5.28 1.50 0.37
N GLU A 90 6.04 2.44 0.93
CA GLU A 90 7.25 2.97 0.33
C GLU A 90 8.46 2.21 0.90
N THR A 91 8.68 0.99 0.46
CA THR A 91 9.82 0.15 0.86
C THR A 91 10.69 -0.16 -0.34
N SER A 92 11.98 -0.32 -0.11
CA SER A 92 12.94 -0.73 -1.13
C SER A 92 12.97 -2.25 -1.34
N GLN A 93 12.40 -3.00 -0.42
CA GLN A 93 12.33 -4.46 -0.46
C GLN A 93 10.92 -4.89 -0.05
N SER A 94 10.33 -5.73 -0.86
CA SER A 94 9.03 -6.37 -0.61
C SER A 94 9.14 -7.80 -1.10
N GLY A 95 8.59 -8.72 -0.33
CA GLY A 95 8.40 -10.08 -0.81
C GLY A 95 7.39 -10.14 -1.95
N GLU A 96 7.29 -11.28 -2.58
CA GLU A 96 6.31 -11.55 -3.62
C GLU A 96 4.96 -11.84 -2.98
N ILE A 97 4.07 -10.84 -3.03
CA ILE A 97 2.71 -11.00 -2.53
C ILE A 97 1.89 -11.83 -3.51
N ARG A 98 1.26 -12.89 -3.00
CA ARG A 98 0.30 -13.70 -3.74
C ARG A 98 -1.11 -13.51 -3.18
N CYS A 99 -2.12 -13.68 -4.01
CA CYS A 99 -3.51 -13.55 -3.58
C CYS A 99 -4.45 -14.46 -4.35
N VAL A 100 -5.40 -15.05 -3.63
CA VAL A 100 -6.46 -15.92 -4.19
C VAL A 100 -7.82 -15.43 -3.74
N GLY A 101 -8.85 -15.76 -4.52
CA GLY A 101 -10.20 -15.31 -4.23
C GLY A 101 -10.37 -13.80 -4.37
N ARG A 102 -11.20 -13.20 -3.52
CA ARG A 102 -11.53 -11.76 -3.52
C ARG A 102 -10.86 -11.06 -2.35
N VAL A 103 -9.89 -10.18 -2.60
CA VAL A 103 -9.11 -9.53 -1.54
C VAL A 103 -9.04 -8.01 -1.72
N ARG A 104 -9.05 -7.29 -0.60
CA ARG A 104 -8.70 -5.86 -0.56
C ARG A 104 -7.22 -5.73 -0.29
N ILE A 105 -6.52 -5.01 -1.15
CA ILE A 105 -5.06 -4.90 -1.12
C ILE A 105 -4.60 -3.48 -1.42
N GLY A 106 -3.58 -3.01 -0.70
CA GLY A 106 -2.73 -1.88 -1.04
C GLY A 106 -1.65 -2.29 -2.03
N GLY A 107 -0.41 -1.97 -1.75
CA GLY A 107 0.72 -2.41 -2.58
C GLY A 107 1.99 -1.65 -2.29
N VAL A 108 3.01 -1.97 -3.06
CA VAL A 108 4.35 -1.37 -2.96
C VAL A 108 4.53 -0.32 -4.05
N LYS A 109 5.06 0.83 -3.69
CA LYS A 109 5.37 1.87 -4.66
C LYS A 109 6.59 1.47 -5.50
N LEU A 110 6.36 1.12 -6.76
CA LEU A 110 7.42 0.79 -7.73
C LEU A 110 8.06 2.03 -8.34
N PHE A 111 7.27 3.08 -8.57
CA PHE A 111 7.75 4.35 -9.13
C PHE A 111 6.88 5.50 -8.62
N GLY A 112 7.48 6.66 -8.47
CA GLY A 112 6.74 7.86 -8.13
C GLY A 112 7.52 9.12 -8.40
N ASN A 113 6.98 9.98 -9.28
CA ASN A 113 7.60 11.27 -9.60
C ASN A 113 6.53 12.29 -10.02
N THR A 114 6.93 13.54 -10.19
CA THR A 114 6.07 14.64 -10.62
C THR A 114 6.56 15.19 -11.95
N ALA A 115 5.68 15.26 -12.93
CA ALA A 115 5.93 15.90 -14.21
C ALA A 115 4.98 17.10 -14.35
N LEU A 116 5.56 18.29 -14.50
CA LEU A 116 4.82 19.55 -14.48
C LEU A 116 3.98 19.68 -13.18
N LEU A 117 2.67 19.61 -13.30
CA LEU A 117 1.72 19.68 -12.17
C LEU A 117 1.12 18.32 -11.80
N ASP A 118 1.51 17.24 -12.47
CA ASP A 118 0.94 15.93 -12.29
C ASP A 118 1.88 15.04 -11.48
N ARG A 119 1.38 14.50 -10.38
CA ARG A 119 2.08 13.48 -9.60
C ARG A 119 1.67 12.11 -10.08
N TRP A 120 2.64 11.30 -10.47
CA TRP A 120 2.43 9.91 -10.84
C TRP A 120 2.91 8.96 -9.76
N ARG A 121 2.16 7.89 -9.55
CA ARG A 121 2.56 6.73 -8.73
C ARG A 121 2.28 5.46 -9.52
N LEU A 122 3.23 4.53 -9.53
CA LEU A 122 3.04 3.17 -9.97
C LEU A 122 3.12 2.26 -8.75
N ILE A 123 2.08 1.47 -8.54
CA ILE A 123 1.93 0.57 -7.40
C ILE A 123 1.86 -0.85 -7.92
N GLY A 124 2.72 -1.74 -7.42
CA GLY A 124 2.64 -3.18 -7.58
C GLY A 124 1.85 -3.77 -6.43
N HIS A 125 0.87 -4.63 -6.71
CA HIS A 125 -0.02 -5.16 -5.69
C HIS A 125 0.31 -6.60 -5.31
N CYS A 126 0.38 -7.48 -6.28
CA CYS A 126 0.64 -8.91 -6.09
C CYS A 126 1.16 -9.53 -7.38
N ARG A 127 1.57 -10.79 -7.30
CA ARG A 127 1.84 -11.61 -8.48
C ARG A 127 0.60 -11.67 -9.38
N GLY A 128 0.81 -11.59 -10.69
CA GLY A 128 -0.22 -11.73 -11.70
C GLY A 128 -0.04 -13.04 -12.49
N PRO A 129 -0.94 -13.31 -13.44
CA PRO A 129 -2.09 -12.49 -13.77
C PRO A 129 -3.25 -12.63 -12.79
N ILE A 130 -3.90 -11.50 -12.50
CA ILE A 130 -5.16 -11.47 -11.76
C ILE A 130 -6.35 -11.40 -12.71
N SER A 131 -7.54 -11.81 -12.24
CA SER A 131 -8.76 -11.78 -13.07
C SER A 131 -9.28 -10.38 -13.32
N GLY A 132 -9.15 -9.46 -12.33
CA GLY A 132 -9.62 -8.08 -12.48
C GLY A 132 -9.70 -7.32 -11.17
N VAL A 133 -10.09 -6.05 -11.29
CA VAL A 133 -10.31 -5.14 -10.16
C VAL A 133 -11.79 -4.82 -10.07
N GLU A 134 -12.37 -4.90 -8.88
CA GLU A 134 -13.81 -4.70 -8.64
C GLU A 134 -14.10 -3.34 -8.02
N GLU A 135 -13.31 -2.94 -7.02
CA GLU A 135 -13.54 -1.72 -6.28
C GLU A 135 -12.23 -0.95 -6.11
N HIS A 136 -12.35 0.36 -6.04
CA HIS A 136 -11.23 1.29 -5.86
C HIS A 136 -11.44 2.14 -4.63
N TYR A 137 -10.36 2.40 -3.88
CA TYR A 137 -10.38 3.22 -2.68
C TYR A 137 -9.26 4.25 -2.72
N LEU A 138 -9.58 5.48 -2.36
CA LEU A 138 -8.63 6.58 -2.17
C LEU A 138 -8.77 7.13 -0.76
N GLY A 139 -7.70 7.06 0.02
CA GLY A 139 -7.72 7.46 1.43
C GLY A 139 -8.77 6.71 2.24
N GLY A 140 -8.96 5.41 1.97
CA GLY A 140 -9.93 4.54 2.64
C GLY A 140 -11.39 4.71 2.20
N LYS A 141 -11.70 5.66 1.27
CA LYS A 141 -13.04 5.89 0.73
C LYS A 141 -13.17 5.26 -0.65
N GLU A 142 -14.27 4.55 -0.86
CA GLU A 142 -14.60 3.98 -2.16
C GLU A 142 -14.79 5.08 -3.21
N VAL A 143 -14.25 4.84 -4.41
CA VAL A 143 -14.36 5.73 -5.55
C VAL A 143 -14.72 4.98 -6.82
N ILE A 144 -15.48 5.62 -7.68
CA ILE A 144 -15.88 5.09 -8.99
C ILE A 144 -14.82 5.50 -10.02
N VAL A 145 -14.27 4.50 -10.71
CA VAL A 145 -13.31 4.69 -11.79
C VAL A 145 -13.98 4.34 -13.11
N GLU A 146 -14.02 5.30 -14.02
CA GLU A 146 -14.61 5.13 -15.34
C GLU A 146 -13.67 4.32 -16.25
N THR A 147 -14.17 3.88 -17.40
CA THR A 147 -13.41 3.07 -18.36
C THR A 147 -12.16 3.76 -18.92
N ASP A 148 -12.15 5.10 -18.93
CA ASP A 148 -11.00 5.92 -19.32
C ASP A 148 -10.00 6.16 -18.17
N GLY A 149 -10.24 5.55 -17.02
CA GLY A 149 -9.42 5.69 -15.81
C GLY A 149 -9.78 6.88 -14.94
N ARG A 150 -10.70 7.71 -15.34
CA ARG A 150 -11.12 8.92 -14.60
C ARG A 150 -11.89 8.55 -13.33
N VAL A 151 -11.50 9.14 -12.20
CA VAL A 151 -12.28 9.04 -10.95
C VAL A 151 -13.46 10.03 -11.02
N SER A 152 -14.70 9.51 -11.02
CA SER A 152 -15.92 10.32 -11.12
C SER A 152 -16.53 10.70 -9.77
N THR A 153 -16.04 10.14 -8.67
CA THR A 153 -16.51 10.41 -7.31
C THR A 153 -16.01 11.78 -6.81
N PRO A 154 -16.87 12.64 -6.21
CA PRO A 154 -16.41 13.82 -5.50
C PRO A 154 -15.50 13.45 -4.30
N PRO A 155 -14.47 14.26 -3.98
CA PRO A 155 -14.16 15.59 -4.52
C PRO A 155 -13.28 15.58 -5.78
N TYR A 156 -12.96 14.41 -6.34
CA TYR A 156 -11.99 14.26 -7.44
C TYR A 156 -12.53 14.65 -8.81
N ARG A 157 -13.85 14.59 -9.01
CA ARG A 157 -14.50 15.02 -10.25
C ARG A 157 -14.38 16.53 -10.43
N ASN A 158 -14.12 17.01 -11.67
CA ASN A 158 -14.20 18.40 -12.09
C ASN A 158 -14.91 18.53 -13.45
N GLU A 159 -15.17 19.76 -13.89
CA GLU A 159 -15.85 20.03 -15.15
C GLU A 159 -15.06 19.56 -16.39
N ALA A 160 -13.73 19.60 -16.32
CA ALA A 160 -12.83 19.18 -17.40
C ALA A 160 -12.45 17.68 -17.35
N GLY A 161 -12.94 16.93 -16.33
CA GLY A 161 -12.62 15.53 -16.16
C GLY A 161 -12.45 15.12 -14.69
N SER A 162 -11.22 14.90 -14.24
CA SER A 162 -10.92 14.53 -12.86
C SER A 162 -9.55 15.04 -12.43
N TYR A 163 -9.38 15.15 -11.11
CA TYR A 163 -8.08 15.37 -10.48
C TYR A 163 -7.32 14.06 -10.21
N VAL A 164 -7.96 12.89 -10.39
CA VAL A 164 -7.31 11.60 -10.20
C VAL A 164 -7.70 10.64 -11.32
N TYR A 165 -6.71 9.99 -11.90
CA TYR A 165 -6.88 8.94 -12.89
C TYR A 165 -6.19 7.67 -12.40
N ILE A 166 -6.86 6.52 -12.55
CA ILE A 166 -6.38 5.21 -12.11
C ILE A 166 -6.46 4.25 -13.29
N TYR A 167 -5.34 3.64 -13.63
CA TYR A 167 -5.22 2.66 -14.69
C TYR A 167 -4.68 1.36 -14.11
N ASN A 168 -5.26 0.23 -14.49
CA ASN A 168 -4.89 -1.08 -13.97
C ASN A 168 -4.33 -1.98 -15.06
N LYS A 169 -3.38 -2.84 -14.68
CA LYS A 169 -2.89 -3.94 -15.49
C LYS A 169 -2.91 -5.21 -14.66
N PRO A 170 -3.40 -6.33 -15.22
CA PRO A 170 -3.52 -7.59 -14.49
C PRO A 170 -2.20 -8.31 -14.21
N GLY A 171 -1.10 -7.96 -14.89
CA GLY A 171 0.20 -8.59 -14.67
C GLY A 171 0.49 -9.77 -15.58
N PHE A 172 0.01 -9.76 -16.81
CA PHE A 172 0.41 -10.77 -17.81
C PHE A 172 1.89 -10.60 -18.23
N ASP A 173 2.52 -11.70 -18.61
CA ASP A 173 3.88 -11.68 -19.18
C ASP A 173 3.99 -10.89 -20.50
N SER A 174 2.89 -10.74 -21.21
CA SER A 174 2.79 -9.94 -22.43
C SER A 174 2.66 -8.43 -22.19
N GLU A 175 2.59 -7.99 -20.93
CA GLU A 175 2.42 -6.57 -20.60
C GLU A 175 3.51 -5.67 -21.19
N ILE A 176 3.07 -4.56 -21.75
CA ILE A 176 3.94 -3.49 -22.25
C ILE A 176 4.15 -2.43 -21.17
N SER A 177 5.17 -1.60 -21.34
CA SER A 177 5.38 -0.44 -20.46
C SER A 177 4.17 0.51 -20.47
N TRP A 178 4.06 1.34 -19.45
CA TRP A 178 3.01 2.36 -19.32
C TRP A 178 3.26 3.55 -20.25
N PRO A 179 2.45 3.78 -21.30
CA PRO A 179 2.69 4.89 -22.24
C PRO A 179 2.64 6.25 -21.56
N GLY A 180 1.75 6.43 -20.58
CA GLY A 180 1.65 7.66 -19.80
C GLY A 180 2.92 7.98 -18.99
N LEU A 181 3.58 6.96 -18.41
CA LEU A 181 4.84 7.15 -17.71
C LEU A 181 6.00 7.44 -18.66
N ILE A 182 6.04 6.77 -19.83
CA ILE A 182 7.04 7.07 -20.87
C ILE A 182 6.92 8.52 -21.33
N ALA A 183 5.69 8.98 -21.58
CA ALA A 183 5.46 10.36 -22.02
C ALA A 183 5.80 11.39 -20.94
N ALA A 184 5.46 11.11 -19.67
CA ALA A 184 5.71 12.02 -18.55
C ALA A 184 7.19 12.03 -18.10
N PHE A 185 7.90 10.91 -18.21
CA PHE A 185 9.25 10.72 -17.66
C PHE A 185 10.20 10.01 -18.65
N PRO A 186 10.42 10.53 -19.85
CA PRO A 186 11.16 9.82 -20.92
C PRO A 186 12.62 9.49 -20.56
N GLN A 187 13.21 10.21 -19.58
CA GLN A 187 14.57 9.97 -19.11
C GLN A 187 14.65 8.91 -17.99
N GLN A 188 13.52 8.59 -17.33
CA GLN A 188 13.47 7.71 -16.17
C GLN A 188 12.68 6.44 -16.44
N TRP A 189 11.69 6.50 -17.34
CA TRP A 189 10.79 5.41 -17.67
C TRP A 189 10.74 5.16 -19.16
N THR A 190 11.16 3.98 -19.58
CA THR A 190 11.27 3.62 -21.00
C THR A 190 10.40 2.40 -21.34
N ALA A 191 10.34 2.03 -22.60
CA ALA A 191 9.66 0.82 -23.07
C ALA A 191 10.20 -0.49 -22.46
N ALA A 192 11.41 -0.46 -21.88
CA ALA A 192 11.99 -1.61 -21.19
C ALA A 192 11.40 -1.85 -19.79
N HIS A 193 10.83 -0.81 -19.15
CA HIS A 193 10.21 -0.90 -17.82
C HIS A 193 8.79 -1.47 -17.91
N ARG A 194 8.65 -2.79 -18.04
CA ARG A 194 7.35 -3.46 -18.32
C ARG A 194 6.61 -3.94 -17.09
N VAL A 195 7.33 -4.25 -16.00
CA VAL A 195 6.78 -4.78 -14.73
C VAL A 195 5.86 -5.98 -15.00
N ARG A 196 6.36 -6.98 -15.75
CA ARG A 196 5.63 -8.19 -16.11
C ARG A 196 5.45 -9.09 -14.91
N GLY A 197 4.39 -9.90 -14.91
CA GLY A 197 4.11 -10.84 -13.83
C GLY A 197 3.60 -10.19 -12.56
N ILE A 198 3.42 -8.85 -12.52
CA ILE A 198 2.92 -8.13 -11.35
C ILE A 198 1.66 -7.36 -11.71
N ALA A 199 0.59 -7.63 -10.97
CA ALA A 199 -0.65 -6.86 -11.05
C ALA A 199 -0.42 -5.45 -10.50
N GLN A 200 -0.66 -4.42 -11.31
CA GLN A 200 -0.19 -3.07 -11.02
C GLN A 200 -1.23 -2.00 -11.33
N SER A 201 -1.09 -0.86 -10.66
CA SER A 201 -1.91 0.34 -10.92
C SER A 201 -1.02 1.55 -11.12
N ALA A 202 -1.25 2.28 -12.23
CA ALA A 202 -0.67 3.59 -12.45
C ALA A 202 -1.69 4.66 -12.09
N ILE A 203 -1.33 5.56 -11.17
CA ILE A 203 -2.21 6.62 -10.68
C ILE A 203 -1.61 7.96 -11.03
N ARG A 204 -2.41 8.81 -11.66
CA ARG A 204 -2.07 10.18 -11.98
C ARG A 204 -2.91 11.12 -11.13
N TYR A 205 -2.26 11.88 -10.27
CA TYR A 205 -2.84 12.94 -9.47
C TYR A 205 -2.58 14.27 -10.16
N VAL A 206 -3.64 14.94 -10.59
CA VAL A 206 -3.58 16.20 -11.32
C VAL A 206 -3.74 17.34 -10.32
N SER A 207 -2.81 18.29 -10.33
CA SER A 207 -2.93 19.48 -9.49
C SER A 207 -3.99 20.43 -10.06
N PRO A 208 -4.88 20.97 -9.22
CA PRO A 208 -5.78 22.05 -9.66
C PRO A 208 -5.04 23.37 -9.97
N GLY A 209 -3.72 23.39 -9.77
CA GLY A 209 -2.91 24.60 -9.89
C GLY A 209 -2.82 25.39 -8.58
N LEU A 210 -2.03 26.45 -8.58
CA LEU A 210 -1.82 27.35 -7.43
C LEU A 210 -2.02 28.83 -7.82
N GLY A 211 -2.52 29.10 -9.03
CA GLY A 211 -2.57 30.44 -9.60
C GLY A 211 -3.63 31.38 -9.02
N ASN A 212 -4.61 30.85 -8.30
CA ASN A 212 -5.66 31.63 -7.64
C ASN A 212 -6.14 30.94 -6.35
N THR A 213 -6.89 31.67 -5.52
CA THR A 213 -7.38 31.20 -4.22
C THR A 213 -8.23 29.93 -4.33
N ILE A 214 -9.09 29.83 -5.34
CA ILE A 214 -9.98 28.68 -5.57
C ILE A 214 -9.16 27.41 -5.86
N ALA A 215 -8.15 27.54 -6.71
CA ALA A 215 -7.25 26.42 -7.03
C ALA A 215 -6.43 25.98 -5.81
N GLN A 216 -5.98 26.93 -4.99
CA GLN A 216 -5.25 26.65 -3.73
C GLN A 216 -6.15 25.94 -2.72
N GLU A 217 -7.37 26.41 -2.51
CA GLU A 217 -8.35 25.74 -1.63
C GLU A 217 -8.64 24.32 -2.12
N LYS A 218 -8.82 24.14 -3.44
CA LYS A 218 -9.03 22.83 -4.03
C LYS A 218 -7.84 21.91 -3.87
N PHE A 219 -6.63 22.43 -4.03
CA PHE A 219 -5.40 21.68 -3.79
C PHE A 219 -5.31 21.20 -2.34
N GLN A 220 -5.61 22.09 -1.38
CA GLN A 220 -5.65 21.72 0.04
C GLN A 220 -6.72 20.66 0.32
N GLN A 221 -7.93 20.83 -0.23
CA GLN A 221 -8.99 19.84 -0.07
C GLN A 221 -8.59 18.43 -0.55
N LEU A 222 -7.87 18.36 -1.69
CA LEU A 222 -7.52 17.08 -2.32
C LEU A 222 -6.24 16.47 -1.77
N TYR A 223 -5.25 17.29 -1.44
CA TYR A 223 -3.85 16.86 -1.24
C TYR A 223 -3.18 17.47 0.00
N GLN A 224 -3.93 17.95 0.98
CA GLN A 224 -3.38 18.57 2.20
C GLN A 224 -2.34 17.68 2.90
N SER A 225 -2.59 16.38 2.98
CA SER A 225 -1.69 15.38 3.56
C SER A 225 -0.88 14.61 2.51
N GLY A 226 -0.77 15.17 1.29
CA GLY A 226 -0.19 14.49 0.14
C GLY A 226 -1.23 13.72 -0.68
N PRO A 227 -0.79 13.04 -1.77
CA PRO A 227 -1.68 12.20 -2.57
C PRO A 227 -2.28 11.09 -1.71
N PRO A 228 -3.62 10.88 -1.77
CA PRO A 228 -4.28 9.86 -0.96
C PRO A 228 -3.71 8.46 -1.27
N GLU A 229 -3.69 7.61 -0.26
CA GLU A 229 -3.32 6.21 -0.43
C GLU A 229 -4.35 5.51 -1.29
N TYR A 230 -3.88 4.59 -2.12
CA TYR A 230 -4.71 3.80 -3.01
C TYR A 230 -4.74 2.34 -2.56
N GLU A 231 -5.95 1.82 -2.46
CA GLU A 231 -6.26 0.43 -2.24
C GLU A 231 -7.29 -0.02 -3.27
N ARG A 232 -7.36 -1.32 -3.52
CA ARG A 232 -8.38 -1.88 -4.40
C ARG A 232 -8.89 -3.23 -3.90
N VAL A 233 -10.13 -3.57 -4.23
CA VAL A 233 -10.63 -4.95 -4.15
C VAL A 233 -10.43 -5.59 -5.51
N GLN A 234 -9.80 -6.75 -5.52
CA GLN A 234 -9.49 -7.47 -6.74
C GLN A 234 -9.85 -8.95 -6.63
N ARG A 235 -10.10 -9.55 -7.78
CA ARG A 235 -10.12 -11.00 -7.98
C ARG A 235 -8.69 -11.46 -8.19
N GLY A 236 -8.22 -12.35 -7.31
CA GLY A 236 -6.84 -12.81 -7.28
C GLY A 236 -6.36 -13.58 -8.50
N GLU A 237 -5.33 -14.38 -8.31
CA GLU A 237 -4.68 -15.17 -9.35
C GLU A 237 -5.67 -16.08 -10.09
N LEU A 238 -5.34 -16.39 -11.36
CA LEU A 238 -6.06 -17.38 -12.14
C LEU A 238 -5.68 -18.79 -11.66
N ILE A 239 -6.67 -19.57 -11.30
CA ILE A 239 -6.54 -20.92 -10.72
C ILE A 239 -6.90 -21.96 -11.79
N TYR A 240 -6.09 -23.01 -11.90
CA TYR A 240 -6.38 -24.13 -12.76
C TYR A 240 -7.58 -24.93 -12.22
N ASP A 241 -8.57 -25.18 -13.10
CA ASP A 241 -9.72 -26.02 -12.80
C ASP A 241 -9.65 -27.29 -13.63
N PRO A 242 -9.43 -28.46 -13.01
CA PRO A 242 -9.32 -29.73 -13.72
C PRO A 242 -10.61 -30.12 -14.43
N ARG A 243 -11.77 -29.64 -14.00
CA ARG A 243 -13.07 -29.90 -14.63
C ARG A 243 -13.18 -29.29 -16.04
N THR A 244 -12.53 -28.12 -16.21
CA THR A 244 -12.55 -27.40 -17.50
C THR A 244 -11.24 -27.52 -18.27
N GLY A 245 -10.15 -27.97 -17.62
CA GLY A 245 -8.81 -28.01 -18.17
C GLY A 245 -8.20 -26.62 -18.45
N SER A 246 -8.73 -25.58 -17.82
CA SER A 246 -8.31 -24.20 -18.06
C SER A 246 -8.14 -23.42 -16.76
N SER A 247 -7.39 -22.31 -16.82
CA SER A 247 -7.20 -21.43 -15.66
C SER A 247 -8.15 -20.23 -15.74
N ALA A 248 -8.93 -20.04 -14.70
CA ALA A 248 -9.85 -18.93 -14.53
C ALA A 248 -9.83 -18.44 -13.07
N TRP A 249 -10.49 -17.32 -12.80
CA TRP A 249 -10.70 -16.93 -11.42
C TRP A 249 -11.66 -17.90 -10.73
N SER A 250 -11.27 -18.34 -9.55
CA SER A 250 -12.10 -19.14 -8.68
C SER A 250 -11.81 -18.80 -7.21
N ASP A 251 -12.83 -18.87 -6.37
CA ASP A 251 -12.73 -18.85 -4.92
C ASP A 251 -13.13 -20.20 -4.29
N ASN A 252 -13.28 -21.24 -5.10
CA ASN A 252 -13.57 -22.59 -4.65
C ASN A 252 -12.45 -23.12 -3.75
N GLY A 253 -12.79 -23.53 -2.53
CA GLY A 253 -11.82 -23.91 -1.51
C GLY A 253 -10.89 -25.06 -1.95
N VAL A 254 -11.43 -26.08 -2.65
CA VAL A 254 -10.65 -27.23 -3.15
C VAL A 254 -9.65 -26.79 -4.23
N LEU A 255 -10.11 -25.97 -5.19
CA LEU A 255 -9.23 -25.46 -6.26
C LEU A 255 -8.15 -24.52 -5.72
N VAL A 256 -8.44 -23.75 -4.67
CA VAL A 256 -7.43 -22.93 -4.00
C VAL A 256 -6.37 -23.79 -3.31
N VAL A 257 -6.76 -24.88 -2.64
CA VAL A 257 -5.80 -25.84 -2.05
C VAL A 257 -4.91 -26.44 -3.15
N LEU A 258 -5.49 -26.93 -4.24
CA LEU A 258 -4.72 -27.43 -5.38
C LEU A 258 -3.75 -26.38 -5.93
N HIS A 259 -4.19 -25.12 -6.09
CA HIS A 259 -3.36 -24.03 -6.59
C HIS A 259 -2.15 -23.75 -5.68
N ILE A 260 -2.34 -23.79 -4.37
CA ILE A 260 -1.24 -23.63 -3.40
C ILE A 260 -0.26 -24.80 -3.47
N LEU A 261 -0.77 -26.04 -3.58
CA LEU A 261 0.08 -27.24 -3.70
C LEU A 261 0.90 -27.20 -5.00
N LEU A 262 0.31 -26.85 -6.13
CA LEU A 262 1.02 -26.68 -7.41
C LEU A 262 2.02 -25.51 -7.40
N GLY A 263 1.96 -24.63 -6.42
CA GLY A 263 2.98 -23.60 -6.18
C GLY A 263 4.24 -24.12 -5.51
N PHE A 264 4.23 -25.36 -4.98
CA PHE A 264 5.40 -26.01 -4.41
C PHE A 264 6.18 -26.72 -5.53
N PRO A 265 7.51 -26.55 -5.60
CA PRO A 265 8.32 -27.14 -6.65
C PRO A 265 8.35 -28.69 -6.62
N GLU A 266 7.93 -29.29 -5.51
CA GLU A 266 7.88 -30.73 -5.29
C GLU A 266 6.66 -31.40 -5.91
N PHE A 267 5.62 -30.62 -6.30
CA PHE A 267 4.38 -31.18 -6.80
C PHE A 267 4.10 -30.78 -8.24
N GLU A 268 3.67 -31.75 -9.02
CA GLU A 268 3.17 -31.57 -10.37
C GLU A 268 1.70 -32.00 -10.46
N LEU A 269 0.98 -31.55 -11.46
CA LEU A 269 -0.44 -31.93 -11.64
C LEU A 269 -0.64 -33.45 -11.75
N ALA A 270 0.37 -34.16 -12.23
CA ALA A 270 0.35 -35.62 -12.36
C ALA A 270 0.36 -36.36 -11.01
N ASP A 271 0.74 -35.69 -9.93
CA ASP A 271 0.76 -36.27 -8.58
C ASP A 271 -0.64 -36.30 -7.93
N PHE A 272 -1.63 -35.71 -8.60
CA PHE A 272 -2.99 -35.57 -8.09
C PHE A 272 -4.02 -36.39 -8.87
N ASP A 273 -4.96 -36.96 -8.13
CA ASP A 273 -6.18 -37.52 -8.74
C ASP A 273 -7.11 -36.39 -9.18
N VAL A 274 -6.87 -35.86 -10.38
CA VAL A 274 -7.62 -34.70 -10.91
C VAL A 274 -9.12 -34.97 -11.05
N GLY A 275 -9.53 -36.23 -11.26
CA GLY A 275 -10.93 -36.61 -11.32
C GLY A 275 -11.59 -36.46 -9.95
N PHE A 276 -10.95 -37.01 -8.92
CA PHE A 276 -11.43 -36.88 -7.55
C PHE A 276 -11.48 -35.39 -7.10
N ILE A 277 -10.43 -34.62 -7.40
CA ILE A 277 -10.40 -33.19 -7.09
C ILE A 277 -11.54 -32.44 -7.80
N GLY A 278 -11.86 -32.82 -9.05
CA GLY A 278 -13.00 -32.25 -9.76
C GLY A 278 -14.32 -32.53 -9.06
N ASP A 279 -14.55 -33.78 -8.61
CA ASP A 279 -15.75 -34.18 -7.86
C ASP A 279 -15.87 -33.44 -6.53
N GLU A 280 -14.76 -33.24 -5.82
CA GLU A 280 -14.74 -32.48 -4.56
C GLU A 280 -14.94 -30.98 -4.81
N ALA A 281 -14.42 -30.42 -5.91
CA ALA A 281 -14.67 -29.05 -6.31
C ALA A 281 -16.16 -28.81 -6.64
N ASP A 282 -16.85 -29.78 -7.24
CA ASP A 282 -18.30 -29.71 -7.48
C ASP A 282 -19.07 -29.68 -6.15
N LYS A 283 -18.64 -30.48 -5.17
CA LYS A 283 -19.23 -30.45 -3.82
C LYS A 283 -18.97 -29.12 -3.10
N ALA A 284 -17.78 -28.53 -3.28
CA ALA A 284 -17.45 -27.23 -2.71
C ALA A 284 -18.32 -26.11 -3.30
N ASP A 285 -18.73 -26.23 -4.57
CA ASP A 285 -19.60 -25.27 -5.25
C ASP A 285 -21.09 -25.47 -4.93
N GLU A 286 -21.48 -26.59 -4.27
CA GLU A 286 -22.87 -26.81 -3.86
C GLU A 286 -23.40 -25.66 -2.98
N ALA A 287 -24.56 -25.14 -3.36
CA ALA A 287 -25.21 -24.09 -2.59
C ALA A 287 -25.78 -24.66 -1.27
N VAL A 288 -25.30 -24.12 -0.15
CA VAL A 288 -25.77 -24.46 1.19
C VAL A 288 -26.49 -23.28 1.84
N PRO A 289 -27.54 -23.51 2.63
CA PRO A 289 -28.24 -22.45 3.33
C PRO A 289 -27.38 -21.87 4.46
N THR A 290 -27.16 -20.57 4.43
CA THR A 290 -26.50 -19.80 5.47
C THR A 290 -27.45 -18.75 6.07
N ARG A 291 -27.00 -18.00 7.09
CA ARG A 291 -27.78 -16.88 7.63
C ARG A 291 -27.98 -15.74 6.62
N LEU A 292 -27.13 -15.64 5.60
CA LEU A 292 -27.16 -14.60 4.58
C LEU A 292 -27.82 -15.04 3.26
N GLY A 293 -28.23 -16.30 3.17
CA GLY A 293 -28.84 -16.89 1.98
C GLY A 293 -28.14 -18.18 1.54
N LEU A 294 -28.26 -18.50 0.26
CA LEU A 294 -27.57 -19.65 -0.33
C LEU A 294 -26.15 -19.22 -0.73
N GLU A 295 -25.15 -19.94 -0.23
CA GLU A 295 -23.74 -19.70 -0.55
C GLU A 295 -23.05 -21.02 -0.90
N PRO A 296 -21.98 -21.02 -1.72
CA PRO A 296 -21.16 -22.21 -1.93
C PRO A 296 -20.63 -22.77 -0.63
N ARG A 297 -20.56 -24.11 -0.54
CA ARG A 297 -20.17 -24.85 0.66
C ARG A 297 -18.79 -24.48 1.15
N SER A 298 -17.82 -24.30 0.25
CA SER A 298 -16.42 -23.98 0.61
C SER A 298 -15.83 -22.94 -0.31
N ARG A 299 -15.34 -21.85 0.30
CA ARG A 299 -14.63 -20.76 -0.39
C ARG A 299 -13.35 -20.44 0.36
N ALA A 300 -12.33 -20.00 -0.39
CA ALA A 300 -11.07 -19.52 0.17
C ALA A 300 -10.67 -18.18 -0.43
N TRP A 301 -10.34 -17.26 0.44
CA TRP A 301 -9.76 -15.95 0.11
C TRP A 301 -8.52 -15.75 0.94
N GLY A 302 -7.42 -15.35 0.31
CA GLY A 302 -6.19 -15.19 1.05
C GLY A 302 -5.18 -14.27 0.37
N LEU A 303 -4.28 -13.79 1.21
CA LEU A 303 -3.14 -12.97 0.85
C LEU A 303 -1.95 -13.44 1.67
N TRP A 304 -0.80 -13.70 1.02
CA TRP A 304 0.44 -14.08 1.70
C TRP A 304 1.67 -13.55 0.98
N ASP A 305 2.76 -13.41 1.70
CA ASP A 305 4.08 -13.14 1.16
C ASP A 305 4.79 -14.47 0.90
N ASP A 306 5.10 -14.78 -0.35
CA ASP A 306 5.69 -16.06 -0.74
C ASP A 306 7.13 -16.23 -0.23
N ALA A 307 7.81 -15.13 0.08
CA ALA A 307 9.16 -15.13 0.60
C ALA A 307 9.23 -15.33 2.13
N GLU A 308 8.24 -14.80 2.87
CA GLU A 308 8.25 -14.80 4.34
C GLU A 308 7.33 -15.87 4.94
N THR A 309 6.34 -16.37 4.20
CA THR A 309 5.34 -17.30 4.70
C THR A 309 5.88 -18.75 4.64
N ASN A 310 5.81 -19.46 5.76
CA ASN A 310 6.07 -20.90 5.76
C ASN A 310 4.93 -21.60 5.01
N ARG A 311 5.28 -22.32 3.94
CA ARG A 311 4.31 -22.96 3.03
C ARG A 311 3.50 -24.05 3.72
N GLY A 312 4.10 -24.80 4.66
CA GLY A 312 3.38 -25.81 5.44
C GLY A 312 2.35 -25.20 6.36
N ASP A 313 2.68 -24.06 7.00
CA ASP A 313 1.74 -23.34 7.85
C ASP A 313 0.60 -22.71 7.02
N LEU A 314 0.91 -22.16 5.85
CA LEU A 314 -0.09 -21.65 4.90
C LEU A 314 -1.05 -22.76 4.50
N LEU A 315 -0.54 -23.91 4.07
CA LEU A 315 -1.36 -25.03 3.65
C LEU A 315 -2.25 -25.51 4.80
N GLY A 316 -1.70 -25.66 6.00
CA GLY A 316 -2.48 -26.05 7.19
C GLY A 316 -3.61 -25.08 7.51
N GLN A 317 -3.36 -23.76 7.41
CA GLN A 317 -4.39 -22.73 7.61
C GLN A 317 -5.48 -22.80 6.55
N VAL A 318 -5.11 -22.99 5.29
CA VAL A 318 -6.08 -23.08 4.18
C VAL A 318 -6.92 -24.34 4.29
N LEU A 319 -6.33 -25.51 4.54
CA LEU A 319 -7.06 -26.75 4.76
C LEU A 319 -8.06 -26.62 5.92
N LEU A 320 -7.63 -26.03 7.03
CA LEU A 320 -8.51 -25.80 8.18
C LEU A 320 -9.66 -24.83 7.85
N SER A 321 -9.38 -23.76 7.10
CA SER A 321 -10.40 -22.75 6.75
C SER A 321 -11.42 -23.23 5.72
N THR A 322 -11.01 -24.09 4.81
CA THR A 322 -11.85 -24.66 3.74
C THR A 322 -12.59 -25.93 4.18
N GLY A 323 -12.14 -26.55 5.28
CA GLY A 323 -12.61 -27.85 5.72
C GLY A 323 -12.11 -29.00 4.82
N CYS A 324 -11.05 -28.79 4.07
CA CYS A 324 -10.43 -29.80 3.23
C CYS A 324 -9.43 -30.62 4.01
N GLU A 325 -9.21 -31.85 3.57
CA GLU A 325 -8.20 -32.78 4.09
C GLU A 325 -7.52 -33.47 2.92
N LEU A 326 -6.19 -33.61 2.98
CA LEU A 326 -5.42 -34.31 1.96
C LEU A 326 -5.46 -35.81 2.24
N VAL A 327 -5.83 -36.60 1.24
CA VAL A 327 -5.93 -38.05 1.36
C VAL A 327 -5.08 -38.75 0.32
N ALA A 328 -4.48 -39.89 0.70
CA ALA A 328 -3.78 -40.76 -0.24
C ALA A 328 -4.79 -41.49 -1.13
N ARG A 329 -4.53 -41.50 -2.42
CA ARG A 329 -5.36 -42.17 -3.43
C ARG A 329 -4.61 -43.38 -4.03
N PRO A 330 -5.34 -44.34 -4.63
CA PRO A 330 -4.71 -45.42 -5.36
C PRO A 330 -3.78 -44.92 -6.48
N GLY A 331 -2.62 -45.57 -6.65
CA GLY A 331 -1.65 -45.22 -7.68
C GLY A 331 -0.63 -44.17 -7.23
N ASP A 332 -0.40 -44.03 -5.89
CA ASP A 332 0.49 -43.05 -5.28
C ASP A 332 0.09 -41.59 -5.55
N LEU A 333 -1.19 -41.36 -5.79
CA LEU A 333 -1.76 -40.02 -6.01
C LEU A 333 -2.26 -39.38 -4.72
N MET A 334 -2.43 -38.07 -4.74
CA MET A 334 -3.09 -37.27 -3.70
C MET A 334 -4.48 -36.79 -4.20
N GLY A 335 -5.36 -36.65 -3.25
CA GLY A 335 -6.69 -36.13 -3.52
C GLY A 335 -7.25 -35.29 -2.36
#